data_7685b538619a629df4ca73ae0014a77e
#
_entry.id   7685b538619a629df4ca73ae0014a77e
#
_cell.length_a   1.000
_cell.length_b   1.000
_cell.length_c   1.000
_cell.angle_alpha   90.00
_cell.angle_beta   90.00
_cell.angle_gamma   90.00
#
_symmetry.space_group_name_H-M   'P 1'
#
loop_
_entity.id
_entity.type
_entity.pdbx_description
1 polymer ?
#
loop_
_entity_poly.entity_id
_entity_poly.type
_entity_poly.pdbx_seq_one_letter_code
_entity_poly.pdbx_strand_id
1 'polypeptide(L)'
;VKWLSLTEIHHQIDKCVNLIKQLIVEKEQNLEPWGCLSVDYHKEKGFLNVKKNDALSTIDEICELFDTKPKKRGFLRMGIADIPSNPDQEIWFPILKNDKNWVNELSEDKTVFFEYNKDLAKRKQHVSKLLKKHRQRVTFFKSKDVLGMEVFHFMGVFELDEEETRKQEKCVWKRISSEYNLNS
;
A
#
# COMPACT_ATOMS: atom_id res chain seq x y z
N VAL A 1 16.04 -20.31 -38.56
CA VAL A 1 15.77 -19.01 -37.88
C VAL A 1 15.45 -18.01 -38.98
N LYS A 2 14.20 -17.49 -39.03
CA LYS A 2 13.81 -16.48 -40.01
C LYS A 2 14.25 -15.12 -39.49
N TRP A 3 15.21 -14.49 -40.13
CA TRP A 3 15.64 -13.13 -39.77
C TRP A 3 14.63 -12.12 -40.26
N LEU A 4 14.24 -11.17 -39.40
CA LEU A 4 13.41 -10.05 -39.81
C LEU A 4 14.19 -9.13 -40.74
N SER A 5 13.54 -8.59 -41.76
CA SER A 5 14.13 -7.54 -42.61
C SER A 5 14.31 -6.26 -41.84
N LEU A 6 15.21 -5.40 -42.30
CA LEU A 6 15.45 -4.09 -41.69
C LEU A 6 14.17 -3.23 -41.63
N THR A 7 13.31 -3.37 -42.65
CA THR A 7 12.01 -2.68 -42.74
C THR A 7 11.02 -3.18 -41.68
N GLU A 8 10.99 -4.49 -41.45
CA GLU A 8 10.14 -5.08 -40.39
C GLU A 8 10.60 -4.67 -39.00
N ILE A 9 11.91 -4.58 -38.78
CA ILE A 9 12.48 -4.11 -37.51
C ILE A 9 12.11 -2.64 -37.27
N HIS A 10 12.28 -1.75 -38.28
CA HIS A 10 11.88 -0.34 -38.17
C HIS A 10 10.39 -0.21 -37.86
N HIS A 11 9.52 -0.94 -38.56
CA HIS A 11 8.08 -0.92 -38.33
C HIS A 11 7.72 -1.32 -36.87
N GLN A 12 8.38 -2.35 -36.32
CA GLN A 12 8.15 -2.77 -34.94
C GLN A 12 8.63 -1.71 -33.92
N ILE A 13 9.78 -1.05 -34.18
CA ILE A 13 10.29 0.03 -33.36
C ILE A 13 9.31 1.21 -33.35
N ASP A 14 8.82 1.64 -34.51
CA ASP A 14 7.86 2.75 -34.64
C ASP A 14 6.55 2.44 -33.87
N LYS A 15 6.06 1.21 -33.97
CA LYS A 15 4.89 0.74 -33.23
C LYS A 15 5.10 0.81 -31.72
N CYS A 16 6.26 0.35 -31.22
CA CYS A 16 6.61 0.44 -29.81
C CYS A 16 6.73 1.89 -29.34
N VAL A 17 7.39 2.76 -30.12
CA VAL A 17 7.53 4.18 -29.79
C VAL A 17 6.17 4.87 -29.71
N ASN A 18 5.26 4.58 -30.64
CA ASN A 18 3.92 5.17 -30.61
C ASN A 18 3.11 4.67 -29.40
N LEU A 19 3.21 3.38 -29.04
CA LEU A 19 2.57 2.85 -27.85
C LEU A 19 3.11 3.49 -26.57
N ILE A 20 4.42 3.67 -26.47
CA ILE A 20 5.06 4.35 -25.34
C ILE A 20 4.57 5.81 -25.25
N LYS A 21 4.51 6.55 -26.37
CA LYS A 21 3.97 7.91 -26.38
C LYS A 21 2.53 7.98 -25.90
N GLN A 22 1.67 7.05 -26.34
CA GLN A 22 0.27 6.99 -25.86
C GLN A 22 0.20 6.74 -24.35
N LEU A 23 0.99 5.78 -23.85
CA LEU A 23 1.05 5.48 -22.41
C LEU A 23 1.57 6.66 -21.57
N ILE A 24 2.53 7.44 -22.11
CA ILE A 24 3.03 8.64 -21.45
C ILE A 24 1.93 9.70 -21.36
N VAL A 25 1.24 9.98 -22.46
CA VAL A 25 0.14 10.97 -22.50
C VAL A 25 -0.99 10.58 -21.56
N GLU A 26 -1.39 9.30 -21.56
CA GLU A 26 -2.41 8.79 -20.65
C GLU A 26 -2.00 8.93 -19.17
N LYS A 27 -0.73 8.64 -18.86
CA LYS A 27 -0.17 8.82 -17.52
C LYS A 27 -0.09 10.29 -17.12
N GLU A 28 0.38 11.16 -18.00
CA GLU A 28 0.51 12.60 -17.73
C GLU A 28 -0.84 13.28 -17.45
N GLN A 29 -1.94 12.82 -18.08
CA GLN A 29 -3.28 13.36 -17.83
C GLN A 29 -3.84 12.99 -16.45
N ASN A 30 -3.31 11.94 -15.82
CA ASN A 30 -3.80 11.39 -14.55
C ASN A 30 -2.77 11.49 -13.42
N LEU A 31 -1.63 12.13 -13.66
CA LEU A 31 -0.58 12.31 -12.66
C LEU A 31 -0.82 13.61 -11.88
N GLU A 32 -0.76 13.50 -10.55
CA GLU A 32 -0.56 14.67 -9.69
C GLU A 32 0.85 15.27 -9.91
N PRO A 33 1.10 16.54 -9.51
CA PRO A 33 2.39 17.22 -9.69
C PRO A 33 3.61 16.43 -9.19
N TRP A 34 3.40 15.46 -8.34
CA TRP A 34 4.42 14.62 -7.70
C TRP A 34 4.63 13.26 -8.38
N GLY A 35 4.03 13.02 -9.56
CA GLY A 35 4.19 11.76 -10.29
C GLY A 35 3.30 10.62 -9.80
N CYS A 36 2.41 10.84 -8.84
CA CYS A 36 1.38 9.88 -8.41
C CYS A 36 0.12 10.02 -9.25
N LEU A 37 -0.67 8.96 -9.31
CA LEU A 37 -2.00 8.99 -9.91
C LEU A 37 -2.98 9.67 -8.94
N SER A 38 -3.90 10.50 -9.49
CA SER A 38 -4.85 11.25 -8.67
C SER A 38 -5.85 10.36 -7.94
N VAL A 39 -6.49 10.92 -6.91
CA VAL A 39 -7.59 10.27 -6.20
C VAL A 39 -8.73 9.92 -7.15
N ASP A 40 -9.09 10.85 -8.04
CA ASP A 40 -10.16 10.64 -9.04
C ASP A 40 -9.83 9.48 -9.98
N TYR A 41 -8.60 9.37 -10.46
CA TYR A 41 -8.16 8.23 -11.26
C TYR A 41 -8.36 6.89 -10.54
N HIS A 42 -8.00 6.81 -9.25
CA HIS A 42 -8.19 5.58 -8.47
C HIS A 42 -9.67 5.29 -8.22
N LYS A 43 -10.51 6.33 -7.99
CA LYS A 43 -11.96 6.19 -7.84
C LYS A 43 -12.61 5.69 -9.13
N GLU A 44 -12.25 6.26 -10.29
CA GLU A 44 -12.76 5.82 -11.60
C GLU A 44 -12.32 4.39 -11.93
N LYS A 45 -11.06 4.05 -11.65
CA LYS A 45 -10.53 2.71 -11.81
C LYS A 45 -11.22 1.69 -10.90
N GLY A 46 -11.71 2.12 -9.73
CA GLY A 46 -12.50 1.33 -8.79
C GLY A 46 -11.70 0.32 -7.96
N PHE A 47 -10.40 0.26 -8.09
CA PHE A 47 -9.55 -0.68 -7.31
C PHE A 47 -8.11 -0.19 -7.14
N LEU A 48 -7.44 -0.74 -6.13
CA LEU A 48 -5.98 -0.62 -5.92
C LEU A 48 -5.30 -1.95 -6.19
N ASN A 49 -4.07 -1.94 -6.73
CA ASN A 49 -3.34 -3.16 -7.07
C ASN A 49 -1.84 -3.01 -6.81
N VAL A 50 -1.26 -3.92 -6.02
CA VAL A 50 0.17 -3.95 -5.69
C VAL A 50 1.04 -4.12 -6.94
N LYS A 51 0.63 -4.98 -7.88
CA LYS A 51 1.41 -5.25 -9.11
C LYS A 51 1.44 -4.05 -10.06
N LYS A 52 0.46 -3.16 -9.97
CA LYS A 52 0.41 -1.89 -10.73
C LYS A 52 1.17 -0.77 -10.04
N ASN A 53 1.71 -1.05 -8.85
CA ASN A 53 2.44 -0.09 -8.02
C ASN A 53 1.59 1.15 -7.70
N ASP A 54 0.28 0.95 -7.43
CA ASP A 54 -0.62 2.05 -7.11
C ASP A 54 -0.12 2.81 -5.88
N ALA A 55 -0.06 4.13 -6.00
CA ALA A 55 0.47 5.01 -4.96
C ALA A 55 -0.25 6.36 -4.97
N LEU A 56 -0.28 7.00 -3.80
CA LEU A 56 -0.78 8.36 -3.60
C LEU A 56 0.29 9.21 -2.91
N SER A 57 0.23 10.53 -3.12
CA SER A 57 1.27 11.44 -2.63
C SER A 57 1.17 11.68 -1.14
N THR A 58 -0.04 11.69 -0.58
CA THR A 58 -0.29 12.10 0.82
C THR A 58 -1.24 11.17 1.55
N ILE A 59 -1.20 11.22 2.88
CA ILE A 59 -2.17 10.54 3.73
C ILE A 59 -3.57 11.14 3.54
N ASP A 60 -3.67 12.44 3.29
CA ASP A 60 -4.95 13.11 3.11
C ASP A 60 -5.66 12.62 1.84
N GLU A 61 -4.93 12.41 0.73
CA GLU A 61 -5.46 11.77 -0.48
C GLU A 61 -5.94 10.34 -0.24
N ILE A 62 -5.18 9.55 0.55
CA ILE A 62 -5.62 8.20 0.92
C ILE A 62 -6.90 8.28 1.76
N CYS A 63 -6.98 9.21 2.71
CA CYS A 63 -8.19 9.41 3.50
C CYS A 63 -9.39 9.81 2.63
N GLU A 64 -9.17 10.68 1.64
CA GLU A 64 -10.19 11.07 0.66
C GLU A 64 -10.64 9.90 -0.20
N LEU A 65 -9.71 9.03 -0.62
CA LEU A 65 -10.01 7.83 -1.39
C LEU A 65 -10.97 6.87 -0.65
N PHE A 66 -10.86 6.81 0.69
CA PHE A 66 -11.67 5.96 1.55
C PHE A 66 -12.81 6.71 2.26
N ASP A 67 -13.13 7.94 1.85
CA ASP A 67 -14.12 8.81 2.47
C ASP A 67 -13.97 8.92 4.00
N THR A 68 -12.74 8.77 4.50
CA THR A 68 -12.43 8.91 5.92
C THR A 68 -11.91 10.31 6.23
N LYS A 69 -12.31 10.83 7.39
CA LYS A 69 -11.80 12.14 7.84
C LYS A 69 -10.59 11.91 8.76
N PRO A 70 -9.42 12.50 8.46
CA PRO A 70 -8.28 12.41 9.35
C PRO A 70 -8.66 13.00 10.70
N LYS A 71 -8.64 12.18 11.74
CA LYS A 71 -8.88 12.65 13.12
C LYS A 71 -7.72 13.56 13.50
N LYS A 72 -8.01 14.85 13.72
CA LYS A 72 -7.02 15.88 14.09
C LYS A 72 -6.03 15.36 15.14
N ARG A 73 -4.72 15.39 14.81
CA ARG A 73 -3.54 15.09 15.68
C ARG A 73 -3.40 13.67 16.26
N GLY A 74 -4.46 12.88 16.44
CA GLY A 74 -4.38 11.50 16.97
C GLY A 74 -4.08 10.45 15.91
N PHE A 75 -4.51 10.69 14.70
CA PHE A 75 -4.41 9.82 13.53
C PHE A 75 -2.95 9.49 13.16
N LEU A 76 -2.11 10.52 13.01
CA LEU A 76 -0.69 10.37 12.65
C LEU A 76 0.15 9.67 13.73
N ARG A 77 -0.32 9.66 14.99
CA ARG A 77 0.38 9.00 16.09
C ARG A 77 0.27 7.49 16.06
N MET A 78 -0.83 6.95 15.54
CA MET A 78 -1.09 5.50 15.55
C MET A 78 -0.90 4.86 14.17
N GLY A 79 -0.83 5.67 13.11
CA GLY A 79 -0.70 5.17 11.74
C GLY A 79 -1.90 4.34 11.28
N ILE A 80 -3.09 4.54 11.89
CA ILE A 80 -4.29 3.74 11.62
C ILE A 80 -5.48 4.68 11.45
N ALA A 81 -6.33 4.43 10.44
CA ALA A 81 -7.63 5.07 10.24
C ALA A 81 -8.74 4.04 10.05
N ASP A 82 -9.93 4.37 10.55
CA ASP A 82 -11.12 3.57 10.27
C ASP A 82 -11.58 3.80 8.83
N ILE A 83 -12.14 2.77 8.19
CA ILE A 83 -12.84 2.86 6.90
C ILE A 83 -14.34 2.93 7.21
N PRO A 84 -15.03 4.07 6.96
CA PRO A 84 -16.43 4.23 7.35
C PRO A 84 -17.37 3.24 6.68
N SER A 85 -17.09 2.87 5.43
CA SER A 85 -17.89 1.91 4.66
C SER A 85 -17.66 0.45 5.10
N ASN A 86 -16.55 0.16 5.79
CA ASN A 86 -16.20 -1.21 6.18
C ASN A 86 -15.57 -1.24 7.60
N PRO A 87 -16.37 -1.49 8.65
CA PRO A 87 -15.90 -1.48 10.03
C PRO A 87 -14.95 -2.63 10.38
N ASP A 88 -14.89 -3.67 9.56
CA ASP A 88 -13.99 -4.83 9.75
C ASP A 88 -12.60 -4.58 9.18
N GLN A 89 -12.39 -3.43 8.54
CA GLN A 89 -11.13 -3.02 7.97
C GLN A 89 -10.65 -1.67 8.53
N GLU A 90 -9.35 -1.47 8.49
CA GLU A 90 -8.70 -0.20 8.84
C GLU A 90 -7.56 0.11 7.86
N ILE A 91 -7.35 1.39 7.55
CA ILE A 91 -6.18 1.83 6.79
C ILE A 91 -4.98 1.82 7.75
N TRP A 92 -3.84 1.32 7.28
CA TRP A 92 -2.63 1.24 8.09
C TRP A 92 -1.42 1.84 7.36
N PHE A 93 -0.67 2.69 8.08
CA PHE A 93 0.55 3.35 7.63
C PHE A 93 1.73 2.90 8.50
N PRO A 94 2.30 1.69 8.30
CA PRO A 94 3.43 1.24 9.10
C PRO A 94 4.67 2.07 8.81
N ILE A 95 5.43 2.37 9.87
CA ILE A 95 6.73 3.05 9.76
C ILE A 95 7.81 1.99 10.02
N LEU A 96 8.63 1.69 9.02
CA LEU A 96 9.74 0.72 9.14
C LEU A 96 10.98 1.31 9.87
N LYS A 97 10.82 2.40 10.61
CA LYS A 97 11.89 2.89 11.49
C LYS A 97 11.78 2.16 12.82
N ASN A 98 12.85 1.48 13.19
CA ASN A 98 13.01 0.98 14.55
C ASN A 98 13.04 2.16 15.52
N ASP A 99 11.88 2.50 16.08
CA ASP A 99 11.79 3.43 17.20
C ASP A 99 12.34 2.76 18.46
N LYS A 100 12.61 3.56 19.50
CA LYS A 100 13.16 3.05 20.78
C LYS A 100 12.36 1.87 21.33
N ASN A 101 11.04 1.87 21.14
CA ASN A 101 10.11 0.93 21.76
C ASN A 101 9.38 0.02 20.76
N TRP A 102 9.13 0.48 19.53
CA TRP A 102 8.38 -0.26 18.52
C TRP A 102 9.26 -0.74 17.38
N VAL A 103 8.97 -1.93 16.90
CA VAL A 103 9.60 -2.53 15.73
C VAL A 103 8.52 -2.92 14.75
N ASN A 104 8.68 -2.46 13.51
CA ASN A 104 7.94 -2.91 12.34
C ASN A 104 8.95 -3.44 11.34
N GLU A 105 8.82 -4.70 10.97
CA GLU A 105 9.67 -5.38 10.00
C GLU A 105 8.82 -5.90 8.86
N LEU A 106 9.34 -5.81 7.64
CA LEU A 106 8.70 -6.34 6.44
C LEU A 106 9.58 -7.46 5.88
N SER A 107 8.97 -8.61 5.52
CA SER A 107 9.67 -9.70 4.84
C SER A 107 10.22 -9.24 3.49
N GLU A 108 11.25 -9.92 2.97
CA GLU A 108 11.90 -9.61 1.68
C GLU A 108 10.91 -9.65 0.52
N ASP A 109 9.98 -10.61 0.51
CA ASP A 109 8.93 -10.77 -0.48
C ASP A 109 7.74 -9.79 -0.26
N LYS A 110 7.82 -8.96 0.79
CA LYS A 110 6.81 -7.97 1.17
C LYS A 110 5.41 -8.55 1.43
N THR A 111 5.32 -9.81 1.81
CA THR A 111 4.04 -10.49 2.10
C THR A 111 3.72 -10.60 3.57
N VAL A 112 4.70 -10.37 4.46
CA VAL A 112 4.52 -10.48 5.90
C VAL A 112 5.07 -9.24 6.60
N PHE A 113 4.26 -8.63 7.48
CA PHE A 113 4.70 -7.63 8.45
C PHE A 113 4.78 -8.24 9.85
N PHE A 114 5.84 -7.87 10.56
CA PHE A 114 6.00 -8.12 11.99
C PHE A 114 5.89 -6.82 12.76
N GLU A 115 5.02 -6.77 13.77
CA GLU A 115 4.79 -5.61 14.61
C GLU A 115 4.90 -6.01 16.08
N TYR A 116 5.81 -5.38 16.84
CA TYR A 116 5.96 -5.66 18.25
C TYR A 116 6.59 -4.53 19.06
N ASN A 117 6.30 -4.49 20.36
CA ASN A 117 7.00 -3.62 21.29
C ASN A 117 8.20 -4.38 21.88
N LYS A 118 9.33 -3.68 22.08
CA LYS A 118 10.53 -4.26 22.72
C LYS A 118 10.29 -4.59 24.19
N ASP A 119 9.44 -3.81 24.88
CA ASP A 119 8.95 -4.13 26.22
C ASP A 119 7.97 -5.30 26.18
N LEU A 120 8.30 -6.36 26.90
CA LEU A 120 7.55 -7.62 26.85
C LEU A 120 6.12 -7.48 27.39
N ALA A 121 5.90 -6.68 28.43
CA ALA A 121 4.58 -6.47 29.01
C ALA A 121 3.66 -5.74 28.04
N LYS A 122 4.16 -4.68 27.41
CA LYS A 122 3.45 -3.91 26.38
C LYS A 122 3.19 -4.74 25.13
N ARG A 123 4.15 -5.59 24.74
CA ARG A 123 4.01 -6.52 23.63
C ARG A 123 2.83 -7.48 23.86
N LYS A 124 2.79 -8.14 25.02
CA LYS A 124 1.70 -9.08 25.37
C LYS A 124 0.34 -8.37 25.38
N GLN A 125 0.29 -7.17 25.95
CA GLN A 125 -0.94 -6.37 25.97
C GLN A 125 -1.40 -6.01 24.55
N HIS A 126 -0.46 -5.61 23.67
CA HIS A 126 -0.75 -5.26 22.28
C HIS A 126 -1.26 -6.45 21.49
N VAL A 127 -0.55 -7.58 21.56
CA VAL A 127 -0.96 -8.86 20.94
C VAL A 127 -2.36 -9.26 21.40
N SER A 128 -2.61 -9.27 22.72
CA SER A 128 -3.93 -9.60 23.25
C SER A 128 -5.05 -8.68 22.76
N LYS A 129 -4.76 -7.38 22.59
CA LYS A 129 -5.71 -6.41 22.05
C LYS A 129 -6.04 -6.69 20.59
N LEU A 130 -5.04 -6.97 19.76
CA LEU A 130 -5.24 -7.20 18.33
C LEU A 130 -5.94 -8.53 18.06
N LEU A 131 -5.60 -9.58 18.80
CA LEU A 131 -6.30 -10.87 18.72
C LEU A 131 -7.80 -10.80 19.05
N LYS A 132 -8.25 -9.75 19.76
CA LYS A 132 -9.68 -9.49 20.02
C LYS A 132 -10.35 -8.65 18.95
N LYS A 133 -9.58 -7.94 18.13
CA LYS A 133 -10.11 -6.92 17.22
C LYS A 133 -10.52 -7.47 15.86
N HIS A 134 -9.89 -8.56 15.43
CA HIS A 134 -10.13 -9.26 14.16
C HIS A 134 -10.30 -8.37 12.92
N ARG A 135 -9.60 -7.22 12.87
CA ARG A 135 -9.68 -6.31 11.72
C ARG A 135 -8.58 -6.57 10.71
N GLN A 136 -8.94 -6.50 9.43
CA GLN A 136 -7.98 -6.48 8.33
C GLN A 136 -7.38 -5.08 8.14
N ARG A 137 -6.20 -5.02 7.56
CA ARG A 137 -5.45 -3.77 7.32
C ARG A 137 -5.21 -3.53 5.84
N VAL A 138 -5.81 -2.47 5.31
CA VAL A 138 -5.50 -1.93 3.99
C VAL A 138 -4.25 -1.08 4.15
N THR A 139 -3.12 -1.58 3.66
CA THR A 139 -1.80 -1.09 4.06
C THR A 139 -1.18 -0.19 3.00
N PHE A 140 -0.71 0.98 3.42
CA PHE A 140 0.07 1.90 2.60
C PHE A 140 1.43 2.15 3.24
N PHE A 141 2.49 1.95 2.47
CA PHE A 141 3.85 2.11 2.94
C PHE A 141 4.53 3.30 2.27
N LYS A 142 5.09 4.19 3.10
CA LYS A 142 5.84 5.35 2.63
C LYS A 142 7.20 4.93 2.10
N SER A 143 7.44 5.14 0.82
CA SER A 143 8.74 4.92 0.18
C SER A 143 8.98 5.94 -0.94
N LYS A 144 10.12 5.85 -1.61
CA LYS A 144 10.40 6.69 -2.76
C LYS A 144 9.88 6.05 -4.04
N ASP A 145 9.30 6.86 -4.91
CA ASP A 145 8.96 6.47 -6.27
C ASP A 145 10.20 6.45 -7.18
N VAL A 146 9.99 6.21 -8.47
CA VAL A 146 11.06 6.18 -9.48
C VAL A 146 11.76 7.54 -9.69
N LEU A 147 11.13 8.64 -9.30
CA LEU A 147 11.66 10.00 -9.36
C LEU A 147 12.35 10.41 -8.04
N GLY A 148 12.34 9.54 -7.03
CA GLY A 148 12.90 9.80 -5.72
C GLY A 148 11.99 10.59 -4.77
N MET A 149 10.72 10.83 -5.16
CA MET A 149 9.72 11.51 -4.34
C MET A 149 9.13 10.55 -3.31
N GLU A 150 8.84 11.06 -2.11
CA GLU A 150 8.18 10.27 -1.06
C GLU A 150 6.69 10.12 -1.37
N VAL A 151 6.24 8.89 -1.54
CA VAL A 151 4.85 8.52 -1.83
C VAL A 151 4.41 7.34 -0.99
N PHE A 152 3.11 7.12 -0.90
CA PHE A 152 2.50 6.00 -0.17
C PHE A 152 2.05 4.92 -1.15
N HIS A 153 2.82 3.85 -1.27
CA HIS A 153 2.48 2.70 -2.11
C HIS A 153 1.48 1.79 -1.42
N PHE A 154 0.46 1.37 -2.16
CA PHE A 154 -0.45 0.32 -1.72
C PHE A 154 0.28 -1.02 -1.64
N MET A 155 0.24 -1.65 -0.47
CA MET A 155 0.95 -2.90 -0.19
C MET A 155 0.05 -4.12 -0.17
N GLY A 156 -1.26 -3.93 -0.27
CA GLY A 156 -2.26 -4.99 -0.19
C GLY A 156 -3.08 -4.93 1.09
N VAL A 157 -3.94 -5.93 1.24
CA VAL A 157 -4.73 -6.16 2.45
C VAL A 157 -4.03 -7.22 3.29
N PHE A 158 -3.84 -6.92 4.56
CA PHE A 158 -3.18 -7.79 5.52
C PHE A 158 -4.15 -8.23 6.61
N GLU A 159 -4.01 -9.46 7.04
CA GLU A 159 -4.76 -10.05 8.16
C GLU A 159 -3.80 -10.59 9.22
N LEU A 160 -4.21 -10.51 10.48
CA LEU A 160 -3.42 -11.04 11.58
C LEU A 160 -3.44 -12.57 11.55
N ASP A 161 -2.28 -13.19 11.37
CA ASP A 161 -2.11 -14.63 11.57
C ASP A 161 -2.09 -14.92 13.07
N GLU A 162 -3.22 -15.38 13.58
CA GLU A 162 -3.38 -15.61 15.03
C GLU A 162 -2.46 -16.70 15.56
N GLU A 163 -2.28 -17.79 14.80
CA GLU A 163 -1.46 -18.92 15.20
C GLU A 163 0.01 -18.50 15.32
N GLU A 164 0.56 -17.91 14.26
CA GLU A 164 1.94 -17.43 14.26
C GLU A 164 2.14 -16.27 15.26
N THR A 165 1.14 -15.41 15.44
CA THR A 165 1.17 -14.33 16.43
C THR A 165 1.29 -14.87 17.86
N ARG A 166 0.53 -15.91 18.21
CA ARG A 166 0.59 -16.55 19.52
C ARG A 166 1.93 -17.27 19.73
N LYS A 167 2.40 -18.00 18.71
CA LYS A 167 3.65 -18.77 18.73
C LYS A 167 4.88 -17.87 18.87
N GLN A 168 4.91 -16.74 18.17
CA GLN A 168 6.05 -15.83 18.14
C GLN A 168 5.96 -14.72 19.20
N GLU A 169 4.86 -14.62 19.93
CA GLU A 169 4.55 -13.53 20.88
C GLU A 169 4.73 -12.12 20.28
N LYS A 170 4.51 -11.98 18.95
CA LYS A 170 4.54 -10.71 18.19
C LYS A 170 3.46 -10.74 17.13
N CYS A 171 2.92 -9.57 16.73
CA CYS A 171 1.90 -9.54 15.69
C CYS A 171 2.51 -9.91 14.34
N VAL A 172 1.95 -10.91 13.70
CA VAL A 172 2.33 -11.41 12.37
C VAL A 172 1.15 -11.12 11.43
N TRP A 173 1.35 -10.17 10.51
CA TRP A 173 0.36 -9.78 9.53
C TRP A 173 0.72 -10.40 8.19
N LYS A 174 -0.16 -11.23 7.64
CA LYS A 174 0.02 -11.85 6.32
C LYS A 174 -0.82 -11.14 5.27
N ARG A 175 -0.26 -10.88 4.09
CA ARG A 175 -1.00 -10.32 2.97
C ARG A 175 -1.97 -11.38 2.43
N ILE A 176 -3.27 -11.09 2.51
CA ILE A 176 -4.35 -11.94 2.01
C ILE A 176 -4.83 -11.52 0.62
N SER A 177 -4.62 -10.25 0.25
CA SER A 177 -4.94 -9.76 -1.10
C SER A 177 -3.92 -8.75 -1.59
N SER A 178 -3.57 -8.83 -2.87
CA SER A 178 -2.78 -7.83 -3.60
C SER A 178 -3.65 -6.80 -4.31
N GLU A 179 -4.97 -6.88 -4.17
CA GLU A 179 -5.97 -5.97 -4.73
C GLU A 179 -6.94 -5.53 -3.63
N TYR A 180 -7.49 -4.33 -3.80
CA TYR A 180 -8.56 -3.78 -2.96
C TYR A 180 -9.61 -3.14 -3.85
N ASN A 181 -10.87 -3.56 -3.73
CA ASN A 181 -11.99 -2.96 -4.44
C ASN A 181 -12.49 -1.73 -3.67
N LEU A 182 -12.48 -0.56 -4.30
CA LEU A 182 -12.92 0.70 -3.71
C LEU A 182 -14.45 0.84 -3.66
N ASN A 183 -15.15 0.02 -4.42
CA ASN A 183 -16.61 0.04 -4.55
C ASN A 183 -17.30 -1.07 -3.72
N SER A 184 -16.54 -1.72 -2.81
CA SER A 184 -17.06 -2.83 -1.98
C SER A 184 -17.66 -2.35 -0.66
#